data_4e4ae37c1f09e58161162d4a61aa62a1
#
_entry.id   4e4ae37c1f09e58161162d4a61aa62a1
#
_cell.length_a   1.000
_cell.length_b   1.000
_cell.length_c   1.000
_cell.angle_alpha   90.00
_cell.angle_beta   90.00
_cell.angle_gamma   90.00
#
_symmetry.space_group_name_H-M   'P 1'
#
loop_
_entity.id
_entity.type
_entity.pdbx_description
1 polymer ?
#
loop_
_entity_poly.entity_id
_entity_poly.type
_entity_poly.pdbx_seq_one_letter_code
_entity_poly.pdbx_strand_id
1 'polypeptide(L)'
;MSRPVPAVFGSVFHAQMPVIAYKDGKWQPTEWQTSADLTLAPGAHALHYGSECFEGLKAFRQADGKIVLFRPTANIARMQQSADILHLPRPETEAYLNALIELVKRAADEIPDAPAALYLRPTLIGTDPVIGK
;
A
#
# COMPACT_ATOMS: atom_id res chain seq x y z
N MET A 1 -6.96 -14.80 23.34
CA MET A 1 -7.13 -15.62 22.11
C MET A 1 -6.06 -15.26 21.09
N SER A 2 -5.43 -16.27 20.51
CA SER A 2 -4.52 -16.04 19.38
C SER A 2 -5.33 -15.61 18.15
N ARG A 3 -4.80 -14.65 17.40
CA ARG A 3 -5.42 -14.22 16.15
C ARG A 3 -5.07 -15.23 15.05
N PRO A 4 -6.05 -15.63 14.21
CA PRO A 4 -5.78 -16.63 13.20
C PRO A 4 -4.77 -16.15 12.16
N VAL A 5 -3.91 -17.06 11.73
CA VAL A 5 -2.97 -16.82 10.63
C VAL A 5 -3.46 -17.65 9.44
N PRO A 6 -3.72 -17.02 8.28
CA PRO A 6 -4.12 -17.77 7.09
C PRO A 6 -3.07 -18.78 6.67
N ALA A 7 -3.50 -19.95 6.20
CA ALA A 7 -2.61 -21.01 5.74
C ALA A 7 -1.82 -20.61 4.47
N VAL A 8 -2.41 -19.73 3.65
CA VAL A 8 -1.80 -19.26 2.41
C VAL A 8 -1.51 -17.77 2.51
N PHE A 9 -0.24 -17.40 2.35
CA PHE A 9 0.18 -16.01 2.33
C PHE A 9 -0.54 -15.25 1.20
N GLY A 10 -1.04 -14.05 1.54
CA GLY A 10 -1.72 -13.20 0.56
C GLY A 10 -3.15 -13.61 0.20
N SER A 11 -3.76 -14.51 0.97
CA SER A 11 -5.12 -14.99 0.69
C SER A 11 -6.20 -14.25 1.46
N VAL A 12 -5.85 -13.55 2.54
CA VAL A 12 -6.79 -12.80 3.38
C VAL A 12 -6.31 -11.35 3.47
N PHE A 13 -7.22 -10.42 3.21
CA PHE A 13 -6.94 -8.99 3.19
C PHE A 13 -7.77 -8.26 4.25
N HIS A 14 -7.21 -7.20 4.81
CA HIS A 14 -8.01 -6.24 5.56
C HIS A 14 -9.08 -5.64 4.63
N ALA A 15 -10.27 -5.42 5.15
CA ALA A 15 -11.45 -5.07 4.34
C ALA A 15 -11.33 -3.72 3.61
N GLN A 16 -10.52 -2.82 4.11
CA GLN A 16 -10.33 -1.49 3.53
C GLN A 16 -8.86 -1.22 3.19
N MET A 17 -8.65 -0.37 2.19
CA MET A 17 -7.33 0.10 1.81
C MET A 17 -7.32 1.62 1.64
N PRO A 18 -6.24 2.31 2.02
CA PRO A 18 -6.07 3.72 1.70
C PRO A 18 -5.63 3.89 0.25
N VAL A 19 -6.19 4.87 -0.42
CA VAL A 19 -5.88 5.21 -1.82
C VAL A 19 -5.59 6.70 -1.90
N ILE A 20 -4.48 7.04 -2.53
CA ILE A 20 -4.08 8.43 -2.78
C ILE A 20 -3.93 8.60 -4.29
N ALA A 21 -4.80 9.41 -4.89
CA ALA A 21 -4.79 9.66 -6.31
C ALA A 21 -3.87 10.85 -6.66
N TYR A 22 -3.24 10.79 -7.82
CA TYR A 22 -2.54 11.95 -8.41
C TYR A 22 -3.39 12.50 -9.53
N LYS A 23 -3.83 13.74 -9.39
CA LYS A 23 -4.70 14.43 -10.35
C LYS A 23 -4.32 15.90 -10.44
N ASP A 24 -4.42 16.46 -11.62
CA ASP A 24 -4.18 17.89 -11.86
C ASP A 24 -2.82 18.36 -11.31
N GLY A 25 -1.81 17.54 -11.49
CA GLY A 25 -0.44 17.85 -11.11
C GLY A 25 -0.12 17.73 -9.62
N LYS A 26 -1.00 17.13 -8.82
CA LYS A 26 -0.80 17.01 -7.37
C LYS A 26 -1.43 15.75 -6.77
N TRP A 27 -0.89 15.30 -5.65
CA TRP A 27 -1.46 14.24 -4.84
C TRP A 27 -2.71 14.75 -4.10
N GLN A 28 -3.75 13.92 -4.12
CA GLN A 28 -5.03 14.22 -3.47
C GLN A 28 -5.03 13.69 -2.03
N PRO A 29 -5.98 14.11 -1.19
CA PRO A 29 -6.15 13.53 0.14
C PRO A 29 -6.40 12.03 0.09
N THR A 30 -5.98 11.32 1.14
CA THR A 30 -6.20 9.87 1.28
C THR A 30 -7.69 9.56 1.33
N GLU A 31 -8.13 8.62 0.51
CA GLU A 31 -9.48 8.04 0.53
C GLU A 31 -9.41 6.59 0.96
N TRP A 32 -10.46 6.09 1.61
CA TRP A 32 -10.55 4.71 2.06
C TRP A 32 -11.54 3.96 1.19
N GLN A 33 -11.12 2.86 0.61
CA GLN A 33 -11.90 2.05 -0.33
C GLN A 33 -11.89 0.59 0.10
N THR A 34 -12.83 -0.20 -0.44
CA THR A 34 -12.80 -1.65 -0.25
C THR A 34 -11.52 -2.24 -0.88
N SER A 35 -10.93 -3.22 -0.20
CA SER A 35 -9.80 -3.99 -0.74
C SER A 35 -10.24 -5.19 -1.58
N ALA A 36 -11.55 -5.41 -1.74
CA ALA A 36 -12.08 -6.55 -2.48
C ALA A 36 -11.89 -6.42 -4.00
N ASP A 37 -11.86 -5.20 -4.51
CA ASP A 37 -11.68 -4.93 -5.94
C ASP A 37 -11.00 -3.58 -6.17
N LEU A 38 -10.59 -3.36 -7.41
CA LEU A 38 -10.04 -2.09 -7.87
C LEU A 38 -10.57 -1.82 -9.27
N THR A 39 -11.24 -0.69 -9.45
CA THR A 39 -11.77 -0.30 -10.75
C THR A 39 -10.72 0.48 -11.54
N LEU A 40 -10.39 0.00 -12.73
CA LEU A 40 -9.52 0.67 -13.68
C LEU A 40 -10.21 0.78 -15.03
N ALA A 41 -9.96 1.88 -15.75
CA ALA A 41 -10.39 1.98 -17.15
C ALA A 41 -9.65 0.92 -17.99
N PRO A 42 -10.28 0.35 -19.02
CA PRO A 42 -9.61 -0.62 -19.90
C PRO A 42 -8.32 -0.09 -20.54
N GLY A 43 -8.24 1.22 -20.77
CA GLY A 43 -7.04 1.87 -21.33
C GLY A 43 -6.01 2.30 -20.29
N ALA A 44 -6.19 1.97 -19.01
CA ALA A 44 -5.25 2.37 -17.96
C ALA A 44 -3.81 1.99 -18.30
N HIS A 45 -2.90 2.92 -18.13
CA HIS A 45 -1.50 2.80 -18.57
C HIS A 45 -0.82 1.54 -18.00
N ALA A 46 -1.10 1.20 -16.74
CA ALA A 46 -0.53 0.02 -16.11
C ALA A 46 -0.90 -1.29 -16.83
N LEU A 47 -2.12 -1.39 -17.39
CA LEU A 47 -2.61 -2.59 -18.06
C LEU A 47 -1.93 -2.83 -19.42
N HIS A 48 -1.40 -1.79 -20.06
CA HIS A 48 -0.82 -1.87 -21.41
C HIS A 48 0.70 -1.75 -21.41
N TYR A 49 1.25 -0.99 -20.47
CA TYR A 49 2.68 -0.66 -20.47
C TYR A 49 3.38 -1.08 -19.18
N GLY A 50 2.68 -1.72 -18.24
CA GLY A 50 3.27 -2.20 -17.02
C GLY A 50 3.81 -1.11 -16.10
N SER A 51 3.26 0.10 -16.17
CA SER A 51 3.68 1.21 -15.29
C SER A 51 3.16 0.99 -13.87
N GLU A 52 3.87 0.15 -13.15
CA GLU A 52 3.52 -0.31 -11.82
C GLU A 52 4.80 -0.60 -11.04
N CYS A 53 4.79 -0.26 -9.75
CA CYS A 53 5.80 -0.70 -8.80
C CYS A 53 5.16 -0.90 -7.44
N PHE A 54 5.80 -1.69 -6.59
CA PHE A 54 5.30 -1.95 -5.26
C PHE A 54 6.45 -2.04 -4.25
N GLU A 55 6.07 -1.95 -3.00
CA GLU A 55 6.92 -2.20 -1.85
C GLU A 55 6.34 -3.32 -0.99
N GLY A 56 7.16 -3.86 -0.08
CA GLY A 56 6.74 -4.84 0.90
C GLY A 56 7.35 -4.54 2.25
N LEU A 57 6.50 -4.44 3.27
CA LEU A 57 6.95 -4.28 4.64
C LEU A 57 5.92 -4.94 5.58
N LYS A 58 6.29 -5.08 6.83
CA LYS A 58 5.47 -5.80 7.81
C LYS A 58 5.23 -4.96 9.05
N ALA A 59 4.03 -5.11 9.60
CA ALA A 59 3.71 -4.62 10.94
C ALA A 59 3.68 -5.81 11.90
N PHE A 60 4.42 -5.71 12.99
CA PHE A 60 4.56 -6.76 13.99
C PHE A 60 3.93 -6.35 15.31
N ARG A 61 3.24 -7.32 15.94
CA ARG A 61 2.82 -7.17 17.34
C ARG A 61 3.94 -7.67 18.25
N GLN A 62 4.43 -6.79 19.09
CA GLN A 62 5.42 -7.13 20.12
C GLN A 62 4.77 -7.82 21.32
N ALA A 63 5.58 -8.43 22.20
CA ALA A 63 5.10 -9.11 23.40
C ALA A 63 4.34 -8.18 24.35
N ASP A 64 4.67 -6.89 24.37
CA ASP A 64 3.96 -5.87 25.16
C ASP A 64 2.67 -5.37 24.52
N GLY A 65 2.28 -5.93 23.36
CA GLY A 65 1.08 -5.57 22.61
C GLY A 65 1.24 -4.40 21.65
N LYS A 66 2.36 -3.71 21.66
CA LYS A 66 2.64 -2.61 20.72
C LYS A 66 2.86 -3.15 19.33
N ILE A 67 2.37 -2.40 18.34
CA ILE A 67 2.55 -2.72 16.93
C ILE A 67 3.61 -1.79 16.36
N VAL A 68 4.59 -2.37 15.67
CA VAL A 68 5.74 -1.64 15.14
C VAL A 68 5.93 -1.89 13.65
N LEU A 69 6.44 -0.86 12.96
CA LEU A 69 6.97 -0.91 11.61
C LEU A 69 8.48 -0.71 11.67
N PHE A 70 9.22 -1.48 10.89
CA PHE A 70 10.68 -1.35 10.84
C PHE A 70 11.08 -0.45 9.67
N ARG A 71 11.56 0.76 9.97
CA ARG A 71 12.10 1.73 9.00
C ARG A 71 11.20 1.93 7.77
N PRO A 72 9.92 2.27 7.95
CA PRO A 72 9.01 2.42 6.80
C PRO A 72 9.46 3.52 5.83
N THR A 73 10.15 4.55 6.30
CA THR A 73 10.68 5.61 5.45
C THR A 73 11.70 5.12 4.43
N ALA A 74 12.45 4.05 4.74
CA ALA A 74 13.35 3.43 3.78
C ALA A 74 12.59 2.78 2.61
N ASN A 75 11.46 2.13 2.90
CA ASN A 75 10.57 1.57 1.89
C ASN A 75 9.95 2.69 1.03
N ILE A 76 9.53 3.78 1.66
CA ILE A 76 8.98 4.94 0.94
C ILE A 76 10.03 5.53 -0.01
N ALA A 77 11.26 5.71 0.46
CA ALA A 77 12.35 6.23 -0.36
C ALA A 77 12.61 5.32 -1.58
N ARG A 78 12.56 4.01 -1.41
CA ARG A 78 12.74 3.06 -2.50
C ARG A 78 11.57 3.11 -3.51
N MET A 79 10.34 3.26 -3.02
CA MET A 79 9.19 3.50 -3.90
C MET A 79 9.37 4.77 -4.72
N GLN A 80 9.88 5.84 -4.11
CA GLN A 80 10.16 7.09 -4.81
C GLN A 80 11.20 6.91 -5.92
N GLN A 81 12.25 6.13 -5.68
CA GLN A 81 13.23 5.79 -6.70
C GLN A 81 12.59 4.99 -7.85
N SER A 82 11.76 4.01 -7.51
CA SER A 82 11.03 3.24 -8.52
C SER A 82 10.10 4.11 -9.36
N ALA A 83 9.41 5.04 -8.72
CA ALA A 83 8.55 6.02 -9.42
C ALA A 83 9.37 6.86 -10.41
N ASP A 84 10.54 7.34 -10.00
CA ASP A 84 11.41 8.12 -10.88
C ASP A 84 11.83 7.32 -12.11
N ILE A 85 12.21 6.05 -11.93
CA ILE A 85 12.61 5.16 -13.04
C ILE A 85 11.46 4.94 -14.01
N LEU A 86 10.24 4.80 -13.51
CA LEU A 86 9.05 4.57 -14.33
C LEU A 86 8.40 5.85 -14.84
N HIS A 87 8.96 7.02 -14.51
CA HIS A 87 8.38 8.33 -14.83
C HIS A 87 6.94 8.49 -14.29
N LEU A 88 6.68 7.87 -13.15
CA LEU A 88 5.46 8.09 -12.39
C LEU A 88 5.64 9.23 -11.39
N PRO A 89 4.57 9.91 -10.99
CA PRO A 89 4.66 10.92 -9.93
C PRO A 89 5.26 10.34 -8.66
N ARG A 90 6.19 11.05 -8.07
CA ARG A 90 6.86 10.63 -6.84
C ARG A 90 5.88 10.76 -5.66
N PRO A 91 5.60 9.68 -4.92
CA PRO A 91 4.77 9.78 -3.72
C PRO A 91 5.41 10.71 -2.67
N GLU A 92 4.57 11.44 -1.94
CA GLU A 92 5.02 12.27 -0.84
C GLU A 92 5.24 11.44 0.43
N THR A 93 6.40 11.62 1.06
CA THR A 93 6.81 10.81 2.21
C THR A 93 5.82 10.86 3.35
N GLU A 94 5.40 12.06 3.75
CA GLU A 94 4.53 12.25 4.91
C GLU A 94 3.14 11.64 4.70
N ALA A 95 2.50 11.93 3.57
CA ALA A 95 1.17 11.40 3.25
C ALA A 95 1.18 9.87 3.16
N TYR A 96 2.21 9.32 2.55
CA TYR A 96 2.41 7.87 2.41
C TYR A 96 2.58 7.23 3.80
N LEU A 97 3.46 7.77 4.64
CA LEU A 97 3.70 7.26 5.98
C LEU A 97 2.44 7.32 6.84
N ASN A 98 1.72 8.43 6.80
CA ASN A 98 0.48 8.59 7.55
C ASN A 98 -0.59 7.59 7.10
N ALA A 99 -0.70 7.30 5.81
CA ALA A 99 -1.62 6.29 5.29
C ALA A 99 -1.26 4.89 5.80
N LEU A 100 0.03 4.53 5.82
CA LEU A 100 0.49 3.26 6.39
C LEU A 100 0.16 3.14 7.88
N ILE A 101 0.46 4.17 8.65
CA ILE A 101 0.20 4.19 10.10
C ILE A 101 -1.30 4.05 10.38
N GLU A 102 -2.13 4.80 9.67
CA GLU A 102 -3.58 4.73 9.86
C GLU A 102 -4.14 3.36 9.48
N LEU A 103 -3.65 2.76 8.40
CA LEU A 103 -4.03 1.41 8.01
C LEU A 103 -3.69 0.40 9.10
N VAL A 104 -2.49 0.47 9.65
CA VAL A 104 -2.04 -0.42 10.74
C VAL A 104 -2.92 -0.24 11.98
N LYS A 105 -3.29 0.99 12.31
CA LYS A 105 -4.20 1.27 13.43
C LYS A 105 -5.58 0.64 13.20
N ARG A 106 -6.14 0.79 12.01
CA ARG A 106 -7.45 0.21 11.66
C ARG A 106 -7.43 -1.33 11.66
N ALA A 107 -6.31 -1.92 11.26
CA ALA A 107 -6.14 -3.37 11.20
C ALA A 107 -5.60 -3.97 12.50
N ALA A 108 -5.38 -3.18 13.53
CA ALA A 108 -4.63 -3.59 14.73
C ALA A 108 -5.17 -4.90 15.36
N ASP A 109 -6.49 -5.05 15.44
CA ASP A 109 -7.09 -6.24 16.04
C ASP A 109 -6.92 -7.51 15.21
N GLU A 110 -6.59 -7.36 13.92
CA GLU A 110 -6.40 -8.47 12.99
C GLU A 110 -4.92 -8.92 12.93
N ILE A 111 -4.00 -8.13 13.47
CA ILE A 111 -2.56 -8.44 13.40
C ILE A 111 -2.24 -9.56 14.38
N PRO A 112 -1.73 -10.70 13.88
CA PRO A 112 -1.41 -11.84 14.74
C PRO A 112 -0.17 -11.57 15.60
N ASP A 113 0.06 -12.43 16.59
CA ASP A 113 1.25 -12.39 17.40
C ASP A 113 2.50 -12.79 16.59
N ALA A 114 3.65 -12.23 16.97
CA ALA A 114 4.92 -12.62 16.35
C ALA A 114 5.16 -14.14 16.49
N PRO A 115 5.81 -14.78 15.52
CA PRO A 115 6.51 -14.24 14.36
C PRO A 115 5.63 -13.90 13.16
N ALA A 116 4.33 -14.17 13.21
CA ALA A 116 3.40 -13.73 12.17
C ALA A 116 3.25 -12.19 12.17
N ALA A 117 2.72 -11.64 11.10
CA ALA A 117 2.65 -10.21 10.92
C ALA A 117 1.54 -9.83 9.94
N LEU A 118 1.18 -8.54 9.92
CA LEU A 118 0.44 -7.95 8.83
C LEU A 118 1.44 -7.56 7.74
N TYR A 119 1.30 -8.14 6.56
CA TYR A 119 2.09 -7.74 5.40
C TYR A 119 1.42 -6.55 4.70
N LEU A 120 2.19 -5.51 4.45
CA LEU A 120 1.75 -4.32 3.75
C LEU A 120 2.38 -4.29 2.35
N ARG A 121 1.55 -4.09 1.34
CA ARG A 121 2.00 -3.98 -0.05
C ARG A 121 1.54 -2.67 -0.67
N PRO A 122 2.23 -1.57 -0.41
CA PRO A 122 1.98 -0.33 -1.13
C PRO A 122 2.25 -0.53 -2.62
N THR A 123 1.33 -0.07 -3.45
CA THR A 123 1.42 -0.23 -4.90
C THR A 123 1.17 1.11 -5.57
N LEU A 124 2.05 1.48 -6.51
CA LEU A 124 1.91 2.67 -7.33
C LEU A 124 1.63 2.24 -8.76
N ILE A 125 0.51 2.70 -9.32
CA ILE A 125 0.08 2.32 -10.67
C ILE A 125 -0.27 3.53 -11.52
N GLY A 126 0.12 3.49 -12.78
CA GLY A 126 -0.31 4.48 -13.77
C GLY A 126 -1.73 4.18 -14.25
N THR A 127 -2.64 5.11 -14.06
CA THR A 127 -4.07 4.91 -14.36
C THR A 127 -4.61 5.79 -15.48
N ASP A 128 -3.77 6.61 -16.11
CA ASP A 128 -4.19 7.43 -17.26
C ASP A 128 -4.80 6.50 -18.33
N PRO A 129 -6.05 6.76 -18.77
CA PRO A 129 -6.75 5.85 -19.66
C PRO A 129 -6.40 6.03 -21.15
N VAL A 130 -5.44 6.87 -21.47
CA VAL A 130 -5.07 7.17 -22.86
C VAL A 130 -3.96 6.24 -23.33
N ILE A 131 -4.30 5.32 -24.25
CA ILE A 131 -3.32 4.41 -24.86
C ILE A 131 -2.39 5.22 -25.78
N GLY A 132 -1.08 4.96 -25.68
CA GLY A 132 -0.08 5.61 -26.53
C GLY A 132 0.44 6.95 -26.00
N LYS A 133 0.11 7.27 -24.79
CA LYS A 133 0.55 8.52 -24.16
C LYS A 133 1.81 8.30 -23.29
#